data_4536567d95ac1cc887d769d6ff322c17
#
_entry.id   4536567d95ac1cc887d769d6ff322c17
#
_cell.length_a   1.000
_cell.length_b   1.000
_cell.length_c   1.000
_cell.angle_alpha   90.00
_cell.angle_beta   90.00
_cell.angle_gamma   90.00
#
_symmetry.space_group_name_H-M   'P 1'
#
loop_
_entity.id
_entity.type
_entity.pdbx_description
1 polymer ?
#
loop_
_entity_poly.entity_id
_entity_poly.type
_entity_poly.pdbx_seq_one_letter_code
_entity_poly.pdbx_strand_id
1 'polypeptide(L)'
;MDLSKLQNGSDVRGVALAGVENEPVTLDDAAVRAIAGGFARFLRARLGKESCRVSVGRDSRLSGGAIAETLCETLAACGAEVTDLGLCTTPAMFMTTVTGERPFDAAVMITASHLPWNRNGLKFFTAAGGAESADVREILRLAAEETPFAPGGSVARGEFMETYAAILREKIIAAANGNEKPLAGKHIVVDAGNGAGGFFAERVLAPLGADTAGSRYLDPDGRFPNHVPNPELPEAMDSIREAVLESHADFGVIFDTDVDRAGAVLSNGEELNRNRLIALISAILLREHPGTAIVTDSITSTGLAEFIAAHGGVHRRFRRGYRNVINEALRLNAAGQDCQLAIETSGHAALKENYFLDDGAYLVTRFLMEIAAGRSLESLLEGLYEPVESREFRLKILAEDFRAAGTAVLDSLAEYAKEQPGWSIAPDNCEGVRVNLDKAHGDGWFLLRLSLHDPILPLNIESDREHGARTIARELAPFLAQQTEIDASSALEFTL
;
A
#
# COMPACT_ATOMS: atom_id res chain seq x y z
N MET A 1 29.49 -8.93 -1.37
CA MET A 1 28.40 -7.93 -1.56
C MET A 1 27.66 -7.79 -0.25
N ASP A 2 27.41 -6.58 0.22
CA ASP A 2 26.62 -6.35 1.43
C ASP A 2 25.11 -6.27 1.05
N LEU A 3 24.46 -7.43 1.13
CA LEU A 3 23.04 -7.57 0.77
C LEU A 3 22.09 -6.92 1.81
N SER A 4 22.57 -6.59 3.01
CA SER A 4 21.72 -5.96 4.04
C SER A 4 21.17 -4.60 3.60
N LYS A 5 21.87 -3.92 2.70
CA LYS A 5 21.44 -2.63 2.10
C LYS A 5 20.24 -2.75 1.15
N LEU A 6 19.91 -3.97 0.72
CA LEU A 6 18.73 -4.24 -0.10
C LEU A 6 17.46 -4.41 0.74
N GLN A 7 17.56 -4.47 2.06
CA GLN A 7 16.37 -4.52 2.91
C GLN A 7 15.62 -3.18 2.88
N ASN A 8 14.37 -3.23 2.51
CA ASN A 8 13.44 -2.10 2.55
C ASN A 8 12.18 -2.53 3.31
N GLY A 9 12.19 -2.31 4.62
CA GLY A 9 11.11 -2.79 5.49
C GLY A 9 10.98 -4.32 5.46
N SER A 10 9.84 -4.79 5.00
CA SER A 10 9.48 -6.21 4.81
C SER A 10 9.76 -6.74 3.40
N ASP A 11 10.40 -5.93 2.54
CA ASP A 11 10.73 -6.28 1.16
C ASP A 11 12.24 -6.25 0.93
N VAL A 12 12.68 -6.84 -0.17
CA VAL A 12 13.97 -6.58 -0.79
C VAL A 12 13.76 -5.60 -1.92
N ARG A 13 14.56 -4.51 -2.02
CA ARG A 13 14.51 -3.55 -3.12
C ARG A 13 15.89 -3.08 -3.52
N GLY A 14 16.11 -2.85 -4.82
CA GLY A 14 17.38 -2.37 -5.34
C GLY A 14 17.26 -1.77 -6.74
N VAL A 15 18.37 -1.21 -7.23
CA VAL A 15 18.52 -0.80 -8.63
C VAL A 15 18.76 -2.06 -9.44
N ALA A 16 17.85 -2.38 -10.36
CA ALA A 16 17.91 -3.58 -11.20
C ALA A 16 18.38 -3.28 -12.63
N LEU A 17 18.26 -2.05 -13.09
CA LEU A 17 18.69 -1.60 -14.41
C LEU A 17 19.59 -0.37 -14.33
N ALA A 18 20.65 -0.34 -15.11
CA ALA A 18 21.50 0.83 -15.29
C ALA A 18 20.79 1.91 -16.14
N GLY A 19 21.25 3.14 -16.07
CA GLY A 19 20.76 4.24 -16.91
C GLY A 19 20.36 5.51 -16.15
N VAL A 20 20.38 5.46 -14.81
CA VAL A 20 20.23 6.65 -13.97
C VAL A 20 21.58 7.01 -13.37
N GLU A 21 21.96 8.29 -13.49
CA GLU A 21 23.24 8.78 -12.99
C GLU A 21 23.35 8.61 -11.47
N ASN A 22 24.51 8.17 -11.01
CA ASN A 22 24.81 7.91 -9.60
C ASN A 22 23.95 6.80 -8.94
N GLU A 23 23.23 5.99 -9.73
CA GLU A 23 22.50 4.82 -9.27
C GLU A 23 23.09 3.51 -9.84
N PRO A 24 24.15 2.96 -9.25
CA PRO A 24 24.71 1.67 -9.71
C PRO A 24 23.72 0.53 -9.47
N VAL A 25 23.76 -0.49 -10.34
CA VAL A 25 22.96 -1.70 -10.17
C VAL A 25 23.38 -2.41 -8.87
N THR A 26 22.39 -2.71 -8.03
CA THR A 26 22.56 -3.37 -6.71
C THR A 26 21.78 -4.67 -6.61
N LEU A 27 20.72 -4.83 -7.41
CA LEU A 27 19.94 -6.06 -7.51
C LEU A 27 20.28 -6.74 -8.85
N ASP A 28 21.51 -7.18 -8.97
CA ASP A 28 22.03 -7.93 -10.13
C ASP A 28 21.76 -9.43 -10.01
N ASP A 29 22.12 -10.17 -11.04
CA ASP A 29 21.95 -11.63 -11.10
C ASP A 29 22.61 -12.36 -9.92
N ALA A 30 23.79 -11.91 -9.47
CA ALA A 30 24.49 -12.50 -8.33
C ALA A 30 23.72 -12.25 -7.01
N ALA A 31 23.18 -11.06 -6.82
CA ALA A 31 22.35 -10.72 -5.68
C ALA A 31 21.06 -11.57 -5.67
N VAL A 32 20.38 -11.69 -6.82
CA VAL A 32 19.16 -12.50 -6.95
C VAL A 32 19.43 -13.96 -6.63
N ARG A 33 20.53 -14.57 -7.17
CA ARG A 33 20.94 -15.94 -6.83
C ARG A 33 21.19 -16.13 -5.34
N ALA A 34 21.92 -15.23 -4.73
CA ALA A 34 22.21 -15.29 -3.30
C ALA A 34 20.92 -15.21 -2.46
N ILE A 35 20.02 -14.28 -2.78
CA ILE A 35 18.76 -14.11 -2.08
C ILE A 35 17.84 -15.33 -2.27
N ALA A 36 17.77 -15.92 -3.47
CA ALA A 36 17.04 -17.15 -3.73
C ALA A 36 17.55 -18.31 -2.88
N GLY A 37 18.88 -18.47 -2.76
CA GLY A 37 19.51 -19.46 -1.88
C GLY A 37 19.18 -19.23 -0.40
N GLY A 38 19.25 -17.98 0.05
CA GLY A 38 18.85 -17.58 1.40
C GLY A 38 17.37 -17.86 1.70
N PHE A 39 16.50 -17.56 0.74
CA PHE A 39 15.07 -17.84 0.86
C PHE A 39 14.78 -19.35 0.90
N ALA A 40 15.43 -20.15 0.07
CA ALA A 40 15.28 -21.60 0.12
C ALA A 40 15.69 -22.19 1.48
N ARG A 41 16.78 -21.70 2.10
CA ARG A 41 17.18 -22.08 3.46
C ARG A 41 16.15 -21.66 4.50
N PHE A 42 15.70 -20.42 4.39
CA PHE A 42 14.67 -19.86 5.28
C PHE A 42 13.38 -20.70 5.26
N LEU A 43 12.89 -21.07 4.07
CA LEU A 43 11.68 -21.87 3.92
C LEU A 43 11.86 -23.28 4.54
N ARG A 44 12.97 -23.95 4.29
CA ARG A 44 13.25 -25.26 4.90
C ARG A 44 13.22 -25.21 6.41
N ALA A 45 13.89 -24.20 6.98
CA ALA A 45 13.92 -24.02 8.45
C ALA A 45 12.54 -23.69 9.00
N ARG A 46 11.76 -22.84 8.31
CA ARG A 46 10.43 -22.38 8.76
C ARG A 46 9.35 -23.45 8.63
N LEU A 47 9.37 -24.21 7.55
CA LEU A 47 8.32 -25.17 7.22
C LEU A 47 8.67 -26.61 7.59
N GLY A 48 9.93 -26.90 7.89
CA GLY A 48 10.41 -28.26 8.18
C GLY A 48 10.29 -29.22 6.98
N LYS A 49 10.35 -28.68 5.73
CA LYS A 49 10.21 -29.43 4.49
C LYS A 49 11.52 -29.42 3.71
N GLU A 50 11.90 -30.58 3.19
CA GLU A 50 13.09 -30.71 2.32
C GLU A 50 12.86 -30.11 0.92
N SER A 51 11.66 -30.28 0.36
CA SER A 51 11.24 -29.67 -0.89
C SER A 51 9.98 -28.83 -0.65
N CYS A 52 9.98 -27.59 -1.20
CA CYS A 52 8.86 -26.66 -1.12
C CYS A 52 8.33 -26.39 -2.52
N ARG A 53 7.02 -26.22 -2.63
CA ARG A 53 6.36 -25.72 -3.84
C ARG A 53 6.32 -24.20 -3.76
N VAL A 54 6.95 -23.52 -4.72
CA VAL A 54 7.07 -22.06 -4.74
C VAL A 54 6.49 -21.50 -6.02
N SER A 55 5.58 -20.53 -5.92
CA SER A 55 5.13 -19.73 -7.05
C SER A 55 5.96 -18.47 -7.18
N VAL A 56 6.27 -18.07 -8.41
CA VAL A 56 7.00 -16.84 -8.75
C VAL A 56 6.18 -16.06 -9.76
N GLY A 57 5.94 -14.79 -9.49
CA GLY A 57 5.26 -13.89 -10.41
C GLY A 57 5.92 -12.52 -10.42
N ARG A 58 5.56 -11.69 -11.37
CA ARG A 58 6.15 -10.37 -11.57
C ARG A 58 5.14 -9.35 -12.07
N ASP A 59 5.39 -8.08 -11.78
CA ASP A 59 4.70 -6.96 -12.40
C ASP A 59 5.22 -6.67 -13.83
N SER A 60 4.86 -5.51 -14.38
CA SER A 60 5.22 -5.09 -15.73
C SER A 60 6.67 -4.63 -15.91
N ARG A 61 7.48 -4.52 -14.85
CA ARG A 61 8.82 -3.94 -14.87
C ARG A 61 9.75 -4.67 -15.81
N LEU A 62 10.58 -3.91 -16.57
CA LEU A 62 11.45 -4.43 -17.62
C LEU A 62 12.44 -5.49 -17.12
N SER A 63 12.97 -5.33 -15.92
CA SER A 63 13.92 -6.29 -15.31
C SER A 63 13.25 -7.56 -14.77
N GLY A 64 11.91 -7.58 -14.67
CA GLY A 64 11.16 -8.65 -14.00
C GLY A 64 11.41 -10.03 -14.63
N GLY A 65 11.47 -10.11 -15.97
CA GLY A 65 11.69 -11.38 -16.67
C GLY A 65 13.04 -12.03 -16.34
N ALA A 66 14.12 -11.27 -16.39
CA ALA A 66 15.47 -11.77 -16.08
C ALA A 66 15.61 -12.17 -14.60
N ILE A 67 15.03 -11.37 -13.70
CA ILE A 67 15.00 -11.70 -12.26
C ILE A 67 14.21 -12.99 -12.02
N ALA A 68 13.06 -13.18 -12.69
CA ALA A 68 12.24 -14.38 -12.56
C ALA A 68 12.99 -15.64 -13.03
N GLU A 69 13.68 -15.57 -14.16
CA GLU A 69 14.48 -16.67 -14.68
C GLU A 69 15.55 -17.10 -13.67
N THR A 70 16.38 -16.15 -13.22
CA THR A 70 17.44 -16.40 -12.24
C THR A 70 16.90 -16.95 -10.91
N LEU A 71 15.79 -16.37 -10.42
CA LEU A 71 15.16 -16.79 -9.17
C LEU A 71 14.62 -18.23 -9.27
N CYS A 72 13.87 -18.53 -10.35
CA CYS A 72 13.27 -19.85 -10.57
C CYS A 72 14.34 -20.94 -10.71
N GLU A 73 15.38 -20.71 -11.53
CA GLU A 73 16.49 -21.64 -11.70
C GLU A 73 17.22 -21.92 -10.39
N THR A 74 17.47 -20.87 -9.61
CA THR A 74 18.20 -21.02 -8.35
C THR A 74 17.38 -21.75 -7.30
N LEU A 75 16.08 -21.44 -7.17
CA LEU A 75 15.19 -22.15 -6.25
C LEU A 75 15.05 -23.62 -6.63
N ALA A 76 14.96 -23.94 -7.94
CA ALA A 76 14.92 -25.31 -8.42
C ALA A 76 16.26 -26.02 -8.13
N ALA A 77 17.42 -25.38 -8.36
CA ALA A 77 18.72 -25.94 -7.98
C ALA A 77 18.84 -26.20 -6.47
N CYS A 78 18.09 -25.46 -5.65
CA CYS A 78 17.92 -25.72 -4.22
C CYS A 78 16.89 -26.82 -3.91
N GLY A 79 16.30 -27.51 -4.90
CA GLY A 79 15.36 -28.61 -4.70
C GLY A 79 13.89 -28.21 -4.57
N ALA A 80 13.53 -26.97 -4.89
CA ALA A 80 12.13 -26.52 -4.88
C ALA A 80 11.39 -26.92 -6.18
N GLU A 81 10.08 -27.21 -6.07
CA GLU A 81 9.17 -27.28 -7.21
C GLU A 81 8.66 -25.87 -7.49
N VAL A 82 9.21 -25.21 -8.50
CA VAL A 82 8.91 -23.82 -8.83
C VAL A 82 7.92 -23.73 -9.97
N THR A 83 6.94 -22.82 -9.85
CA THR A 83 6.04 -22.46 -10.96
C THR A 83 6.17 -20.97 -11.25
N ASP A 84 6.67 -20.64 -12.44
CA ASP A 84 6.66 -19.28 -12.98
C ASP A 84 5.27 -18.96 -13.51
N LEU A 85 4.58 -18.00 -12.88
CA LEU A 85 3.23 -17.57 -13.21
C LEU A 85 3.21 -16.35 -14.16
N GLY A 86 4.37 -15.82 -14.52
CA GLY A 86 4.49 -14.68 -15.43
C GLY A 86 3.99 -13.38 -14.82
N LEU A 87 3.21 -12.61 -15.61
CA LEU A 87 2.61 -11.36 -15.15
C LEU A 87 1.53 -11.65 -14.11
N CYS A 88 1.73 -11.10 -12.91
CA CYS A 88 0.83 -11.27 -11.76
C CYS A 88 0.72 -9.98 -10.96
N THR A 89 -0.20 -9.97 -10.01
CA THR A 89 -0.33 -8.92 -9.00
C THR A 89 0.16 -9.43 -7.63
N THR A 90 0.57 -8.51 -6.77
CA THR A 90 0.99 -8.85 -5.39
C THR A 90 -0.09 -9.64 -4.65
N PRO A 91 -1.38 -9.24 -4.64
CA PRO A 91 -2.41 -10.04 -3.98
C PRO A 91 -2.63 -11.42 -4.63
N ALA A 92 -2.59 -11.53 -5.96
CA ALA A 92 -2.71 -12.82 -6.63
C ALA A 92 -1.58 -13.79 -6.19
N MET A 93 -0.36 -13.29 -6.03
CA MET A 93 0.76 -14.11 -5.57
C MET A 93 0.55 -14.67 -4.16
N PHE A 94 0.07 -13.86 -3.21
CA PHE A 94 -0.31 -14.37 -1.90
C PHE A 94 -1.43 -15.42 -2.01
N MET A 95 -2.48 -15.15 -2.81
CA MET A 95 -3.62 -16.06 -2.97
C MET A 95 -3.20 -17.44 -3.48
N THR A 96 -2.07 -17.58 -4.19
CA THR A 96 -1.53 -18.90 -4.56
C THR A 96 -1.20 -19.78 -3.36
N THR A 97 -0.92 -19.18 -2.19
CA THR A 97 -0.53 -19.91 -0.97
C THR A 97 -1.72 -20.39 -0.15
N VAL A 98 -2.94 -19.93 -0.46
CA VAL A 98 -4.15 -20.26 0.30
C VAL A 98 -5.30 -20.79 -0.57
N THR A 99 -5.13 -20.83 -1.91
CA THR A 99 -6.20 -21.20 -2.86
C THR A 99 -5.94 -22.57 -3.49
N GLY A 100 -7.02 -23.31 -3.75
CA GLY A 100 -7.01 -24.61 -4.43
C GLY A 100 -6.74 -25.80 -3.50
N GLU A 101 -6.79 -27.02 -4.06
CA GLU A 101 -6.60 -28.26 -3.30
C GLU A 101 -5.15 -28.48 -2.81
N ARG A 102 -4.19 -27.93 -3.54
CA ARG A 102 -2.75 -28.02 -3.25
C ARG A 102 -2.10 -26.63 -3.38
N PRO A 103 -2.33 -25.75 -2.42
CA PRO A 103 -1.73 -24.41 -2.46
C PRO A 103 -0.19 -24.48 -2.42
N PHE A 104 0.47 -23.44 -2.88
CA PHE A 104 1.93 -23.32 -2.80
C PHE A 104 2.35 -23.11 -1.33
N ASP A 105 3.52 -23.62 -0.98
CA ASP A 105 4.09 -23.44 0.36
C ASP A 105 4.56 -22.00 0.58
N ALA A 106 4.99 -21.36 -0.53
CA ALA A 106 5.41 -19.97 -0.54
C ALA A 106 5.21 -19.34 -1.93
N ALA A 107 5.21 -18.01 -1.95
CA ALA A 107 5.17 -17.23 -3.17
C ALA A 107 6.20 -16.10 -3.14
N VAL A 108 6.74 -15.75 -4.31
CA VAL A 108 7.61 -14.58 -4.48
C VAL A 108 7.02 -13.68 -5.55
N MET A 109 6.76 -12.42 -5.18
CA MET A 109 6.38 -11.38 -6.12
C MET A 109 7.58 -10.50 -6.45
N ILE A 110 7.89 -10.40 -7.73
CA ILE A 110 8.95 -9.54 -8.25
C ILE A 110 8.35 -8.19 -8.61
N THR A 111 8.58 -7.21 -7.76
CA THR A 111 8.01 -5.86 -7.89
C THR A 111 8.81 -4.84 -7.08
N ALA A 112 8.74 -3.60 -7.46
CA ALA A 112 9.15 -2.46 -6.64
C ALA A 112 7.98 -1.46 -6.45
N SER A 113 6.72 -1.92 -6.60
CA SER A 113 5.53 -1.10 -6.48
C SER A 113 5.65 0.17 -7.38
N HIS A 114 5.45 1.35 -6.84
CA HIS A 114 5.47 2.64 -7.54
C HIS A 114 6.89 3.26 -7.74
N LEU A 115 7.97 2.55 -7.36
CA LEU A 115 9.33 3.09 -7.52
C LEU A 115 9.70 3.27 -9.01
N PRO A 116 10.71 4.10 -9.34
CA PRO A 116 11.14 4.34 -10.72
C PRO A 116 11.42 3.08 -11.53
N TRP A 117 11.38 3.19 -12.84
CA TRP A 117 11.47 2.10 -13.81
C TRP A 117 12.73 1.21 -13.68
N ASN A 118 13.83 1.78 -13.19
CA ASN A 118 15.11 1.09 -13.01
C ASN A 118 15.21 0.29 -11.70
N ARG A 119 14.21 0.41 -10.82
CA ARG A 119 14.12 -0.32 -9.55
C ARG A 119 13.35 -1.63 -9.73
N ASN A 120 13.69 -2.61 -8.91
CA ASN A 120 12.90 -3.82 -8.73
C ASN A 120 13.12 -4.37 -7.30
N GLY A 121 12.41 -5.43 -6.95
CA GLY A 121 12.47 -6.03 -5.63
C GLY A 121 11.80 -7.37 -5.54
N LEU A 122 11.78 -7.92 -4.34
CA LEU A 122 11.17 -9.21 -4.03
C LEU A 122 10.30 -9.05 -2.78
N LYS A 123 9.03 -9.44 -2.87
CA LYS A 123 8.13 -9.64 -1.74
C LYS A 123 7.93 -11.15 -1.54
N PHE A 124 7.95 -11.61 -0.31
CA PHE A 124 7.84 -13.03 0.04
C PHE A 124 6.57 -13.30 0.81
N PHE A 125 5.89 -14.39 0.47
CA PHE A 125 4.63 -14.79 1.09
C PHE A 125 4.65 -16.26 1.49
N THR A 126 3.92 -16.56 2.54
CA THR A 126 3.48 -17.91 2.92
C THR A 126 1.99 -17.84 3.25
N ALA A 127 1.35 -18.96 3.53
CA ALA A 127 -0.05 -18.96 3.98
C ALA A 127 -0.30 -18.13 5.28
N ALA A 128 0.75 -17.80 6.02
CA ALA A 128 0.67 -16.93 7.20
C ALA A 128 0.65 -15.43 6.88
N GLY A 129 0.83 -15.06 5.61
CA GLY A 129 0.90 -13.67 5.15
C GLY A 129 2.23 -13.32 4.49
N GLY A 130 2.47 -12.03 4.28
CA GLY A 130 3.75 -11.50 3.80
C GLY A 130 4.84 -11.59 4.87
N ALA A 131 6.09 -11.65 4.41
CA ALA A 131 7.25 -11.66 5.30
C ALA A 131 7.31 -10.43 6.21
N GLU A 132 7.80 -10.60 7.41
CA GLU A 132 8.12 -9.51 8.32
C GLU A 132 9.54 -8.97 8.06
N SER A 133 9.83 -7.75 8.53
CA SER A 133 11.19 -7.19 8.44
C SER A 133 12.27 -8.08 9.06
N ALA A 134 11.92 -8.83 10.09
CA ALA A 134 12.83 -9.82 10.70
C ALA A 134 13.07 -11.02 9.79
N ASP A 135 12.04 -11.48 9.07
CA ASP A 135 12.15 -12.58 8.10
C ASP A 135 13.05 -12.18 6.93
N VAL A 136 12.85 -10.97 6.37
CA VAL A 136 13.71 -10.45 5.28
C VAL A 136 15.15 -10.31 5.74
N ARG A 137 15.39 -9.81 6.95
CA ARG A 137 16.74 -9.74 7.52
C ARG A 137 17.39 -11.11 7.60
N GLU A 138 16.65 -12.12 8.04
CA GLU A 138 17.15 -13.50 8.13
C GLU A 138 17.41 -14.08 6.74
N ILE A 139 16.52 -13.86 5.76
CA ILE A 139 16.75 -14.27 4.35
C ILE A 139 18.05 -13.66 3.83
N LEU A 140 18.26 -12.36 4.02
CA LEU A 140 19.48 -11.66 3.56
C LEU A 140 20.74 -12.12 4.31
N ARG A 141 20.63 -12.44 5.59
CA ARG A 141 21.74 -13.06 6.36
C ARG A 141 22.10 -14.42 5.80
N LEU A 142 21.10 -15.26 5.51
CA LEU A 142 21.29 -16.59 4.93
C LEU A 142 21.80 -16.53 3.48
N ALA A 143 21.50 -15.44 2.76
CA ALA A 143 21.99 -15.19 1.41
C ALA A 143 23.52 -14.95 1.36
N ALA A 144 24.16 -14.62 2.48
CA ALA A 144 25.62 -14.53 2.55
C ALA A 144 26.31 -15.90 2.63
N GLU A 145 25.57 -16.98 2.88
CA GLU A 145 26.07 -18.34 2.87
C GLU A 145 26.10 -18.91 1.44
N GLU A 146 26.86 -19.96 1.22
CA GLU A 146 26.88 -20.64 -0.08
C GLU A 146 25.48 -21.15 -0.45
N THR A 147 25.02 -20.88 -1.69
CA THR A 147 23.71 -21.32 -2.16
C THR A 147 23.58 -22.85 -2.06
N PRO A 148 22.56 -23.37 -1.33
CA PRO A 148 22.44 -24.81 -1.14
C PRO A 148 22.06 -25.49 -2.46
N PHE A 149 22.67 -26.63 -2.73
CA PHE A 149 22.26 -27.50 -3.81
C PHE A 149 21.47 -28.69 -3.25
N ALA A 150 20.34 -29.02 -3.91
CA ALA A 150 19.60 -30.24 -3.61
C ALA A 150 18.95 -30.77 -4.92
N PRO A 151 19.02 -32.06 -5.19
CA PRO A 151 18.39 -32.65 -6.36
C PRO A 151 16.87 -32.67 -6.25
N GLY A 152 16.18 -32.83 -7.38
CA GLY A 152 14.74 -33.05 -7.44
C GLY A 152 13.90 -31.79 -7.64
N GLY A 153 14.52 -30.59 -7.71
CA GLY A 153 13.80 -29.38 -8.04
C GLY A 153 13.45 -29.29 -9.54
N SER A 154 12.44 -28.50 -9.83
CA SER A 154 11.93 -28.29 -11.19
C SER A 154 11.40 -26.89 -11.38
N VAL A 155 11.34 -26.44 -12.64
CA VAL A 155 10.66 -25.20 -13.03
C VAL A 155 9.56 -25.55 -14.01
N ALA A 156 8.35 -25.11 -13.72
CA ALA A 156 7.19 -25.20 -14.61
C ALA A 156 6.66 -23.79 -14.90
N ARG A 157 5.87 -23.64 -15.96
CA ARG A 157 5.06 -22.45 -16.22
C ARG A 157 3.62 -22.71 -15.85
N GLY A 158 2.95 -21.70 -15.32
CA GLY A 158 1.56 -21.73 -14.92
C GLY A 158 0.86 -20.41 -15.18
N GLU A 159 -0.41 -20.36 -14.80
CA GLU A 159 -1.26 -19.18 -14.85
C GLU A 159 -2.13 -19.17 -13.59
N PHE A 160 -2.32 -18.01 -12.96
CA PHE A 160 -3.16 -17.88 -11.78
C PHE A 160 -4.10 -16.67 -11.83
N MET A 161 -3.85 -15.71 -12.73
CA MET A 161 -4.63 -14.46 -12.78
C MET A 161 -6.09 -14.70 -13.12
N GLU A 162 -6.44 -15.75 -13.90
CA GLU A 162 -7.84 -16.11 -14.14
C GLU A 162 -8.51 -16.67 -12.87
N THR A 163 -7.80 -17.50 -12.12
CA THR A 163 -8.30 -17.99 -10.82
C THR A 163 -8.54 -16.85 -9.84
N TYR A 164 -7.60 -15.91 -9.77
CA TYR A 164 -7.76 -14.74 -8.91
C TYR A 164 -8.92 -13.85 -9.36
N ALA A 165 -9.06 -13.59 -10.67
CA ALA A 165 -10.18 -12.83 -11.22
C ALA A 165 -11.53 -13.52 -10.95
N ALA A 166 -11.58 -14.85 -11.03
CA ALA A 166 -12.79 -15.62 -10.72
C ALA A 166 -13.20 -15.45 -9.24
N ILE A 167 -12.25 -15.47 -8.30
CA ILE A 167 -12.52 -15.21 -6.89
C ILE A 167 -13.18 -13.84 -6.69
N LEU A 168 -12.67 -12.80 -7.36
CA LEU A 168 -13.24 -11.45 -7.29
C LEU A 168 -14.65 -11.39 -7.90
N ARG A 169 -14.85 -12.01 -9.08
CA ARG A 169 -16.16 -12.08 -9.74
C ARG A 169 -17.20 -12.79 -8.87
N GLU A 170 -16.85 -13.92 -8.28
CA GLU A 170 -17.74 -14.69 -7.41
C GLU A 170 -18.28 -13.86 -6.23
N LYS A 171 -17.44 -13.00 -5.65
CA LYS A 171 -17.86 -12.08 -4.57
C LYS A 171 -18.92 -11.09 -5.06
N ILE A 172 -18.71 -10.50 -6.24
CA ILE A 172 -19.65 -9.52 -6.83
C ILE A 172 -20.97 -10.21 -7.22
N ILE A 173 -20.90 -11.38 -7.83
CA ILE A 173 -22.08 -12.18 -8.19
C ILE A 173 -22.88 -12.55 -6.93
N ALA A 174 -22.20 -12.98 -5.87
CA ALA A 174 -22.86 -13.33 -4.61
C ALA A 174 -23.59 -12.13 -3.99
N ALA A 175 -22.98 -10.93 -4.02
CA ALA A 175 -23.59 -9.70 -3.52
C ALA A 175 -24.84 -9.27 -4.32
N ALA A 176 -24.94 -9.72 -5.57
CA ALA A 176 -26.07 -9.50 -6.48
C ALA A 176 -27.05 -10.69 -6.53
N ASN A 177 -27.14 -11.49 -5.47
CA ASN A 177 -28.02 -12.64 -5.35
C ASN A 177 -27.87 -13.67 -6.49
N GLY A 178 -26.66 -13.88 -6.97
CA GLY A 178 -26.35 -14.86 -8.02
C GLY A 178 -26.58 -14.38 -9.45
N ASN A 179 -26.80 -13.09 -9.66
CA ASN A 179 -26.85 -12.51 -11.01
C ASN A 179 -25.46 -12.62 -11.64
N GLU A 180 -25.33 -13.35 -12.75
CA GLU A 180 -24.05 -13.55 -13.43
C GLU A 180 -23.51 -12.30 -14.15
N LYS A 181 -24.39 -11.32 -14.46
CA LYS A 181 -24.02 -10.03 -15.06
C LYS A 181 -24.51 -8.85 -14.24
N PRO A 182 -24.07 -8.72 -13.00
CA PRO A 182 -24.58 -7.74 -12.04
C PRO A 182 -24.20 -6.30 -12.40
N LEU A 183 -23.23 -6.11 -13.27
CA LEU A 183 -22.78 -4.80 -13.74
C LEU A 183 -23.29 -4.47 -15.16
N ALA A 184 -24.26 -5.23 -15.69
CA ALA A 184 -24.86 -4.93 -17.00
C ALA A 184 -25.49 -3.53 -16.98
N GLY A 185 -25.15 -2.73 -18.00
CA GLY A 185 -25.58 -1.33 -18.12
C GLY A 185 -24.79 -0.33 -17.26
N LYS A 186 -23.74 -0.78 -16.56
CA LYS A 186 -22.78 0.09 -15.89
C LYS A 186 -21.58 0.35 -16.77
N HIS A 187 -21.12 1.58 -16.80
CA HIS A 187 -19.90 2.00 -17.46
C HIS A 187 -18.81 2.26 -16.40
N ILE A 188 -17.77 1.41 -16.39
CA ILE A 188 -16.71 1.44 -15.36
C ILE A 188 -15.35 1.41 -16.04
N VAL A 189 -14.57 2.47 -15.87
CA VAL A 189 -13.25 2.60 -16.49
C VAL A 189 -12.13 2.29 -15.50
N VAL A 190 -11.03 1.76 -16.04
CA VAL A 190 -9.84 1.39 -15.28
C VAL A 190 -8.62 2.14 -15.81
N ASP A 191 -7.82 2.71 -14.94
CA ASP A 191 -6.46 3.14 -15.23
C ASP A 191 -5.49 2.16 -14.56
N ALA A 192 -4.78 1.38 -15.38
CA ALA A 192 -3.79 0.42 -14.88
C ALA A 192 -2.36 0.98 -14.85
N GLY A 193 -2.15 2.22 -15.25
CA GLY A 193 -0.84 2.89 -15.24
C GLY A 193 0.28 2.11 -15.95
N ASN A 194 -0.07 1.24 -16.93
CA ASN A 194 0.84 0.28 -17.55
C ASN A 194 1.45 -0.75 -16.56
N GLY A 195 0.84 -0.93 -15.40
CA GLY A 195 1.16 -1.96 -14.42
C GLY A 195 0.54 -3.32 -14.73
N ALA A 196 0.29 -4.12 -13.68
CA ALA A 196 -0.38 -5.41 -13.78
C ALA A 196 -1.92 -5.32 -13.70
N GLY A 197 -2.50 -4.13 -13.49
CA GLY A 197 -3.92 -3.90 -13.21
C GLY A 197 -4.87 -4.09 -14.39
N GLY A 198 -4.39 -4.18 -15.63
CA GLY A 198 -5.24 -4.29 -16.84
C GLY A 198 -6.19 -5.50 -16.83
N PHE A 199 -5.81 -6.60 -16.16
CA PHE A 199 -6.66 -7.78 -16.00
C PHE A 199 -8.04 -7.45 -15.40
N PHE A 200 -8.13 -6.39 -14.60
CA PHE A 200 -9.37 -6.06 -13.88
C PHE A 200 -10.48 -5.63 -14.85
N ALA A 201 -10.15 -4.84 -15.87
CA ALA A 201 -11.07 -4.47 -16.93
C ALA A 201 -11.53 -5.70 -17.73
N GLU A 202 -10.57 -6.53 -18.17
CA GLU A 202 -10.82 -7.63 -19.12
C GLU A 202 -11.38 -8.89 -18.45
N ARG A 203 -10.86 -9.25 -17.25
CA ARG A 203 -11.16 -10.53 -16.60
C ARG A 203 -12.13 -10.40 -15.41
N VAL A 204 -12.36 -9.18 -14.91
CA VAL A 204 -13.32 -8.95 -13.81
C VAL A 204 -14.56 -8.20 -14.33
N LEU A 205 -14.39 -6.98 -14.83
CA LEU A 205 -15.50 -6.11 -15.18
C LEU A 205 -16.29 -6.57 -16.41
N ALA A 206 -15.62 -6.82 -17.53
CA ALA A 206 -16.26 -7.20 -18.79
C ALA A 206 -17.08 -8.50 -18.68
N PRO A 207 -16.60 -9.59 -18.03
CA PRO A 207 -17.41 -10.79 -17.80
C PRO A 207 -18.66 -10.55 -16.95
N LEU A 208 -18.62 -9.59 -16.02
CA LEU A 208 -19.75 -9.18 -15.18
C LEU A 208 -20.74 -8.25 -15.91
N GLY A 209 -20.46 -7.91 -17.18
CA GLY A 209 -21.36 -7.14 -18.05
C GLY A 209 -21.13 -5.63 -18.05
N ALA A 210 -20.09 -5.12 -17.39
CA ALA A 210 -19.76 -3.70 -17.45
C ALA A 210 -19.22 -3.29 -18.83
N ASP A 211 -19.54 -2.08 -19.27
CA ASP A 211 -18.82 -1.39 -20.34
C ASP A 211 -17.51 -0.82 -19.74
N THR A 212 -16.39 -1.11 -20.38
CA THR A 212 -15.06 -0.65 -19.96
C THR A 212 -14.39 0.30 -20.97
N ALA A 213 -15.15 0.78 -21.96
CA ALA A 213 -14.63 1.71 -22.97
C ALA A 213 -14.11 3.00 -22.29
N GLY A 214 -12.98 3.53 -22.77
CA GLY A 214 -12.34 4.69 -22.13
C GLY A 214 -11.36 4.33 -21.01
N SER A 215 -11.21 3.05 -20.65
CA SER A 215 -10.13 2.60 -19.77
C SER A 215 -8.76 2.94 -20.36
N ARG A 216 -7.78 3.26 -19.47
CA ARG A 216 -6.47 3.79 -19.86
C ARG A 216 -5.33 2.86 -19.44
N TYR A 217 -4.29 2.80 -20.27
CA TYR A 217 -2.97 2.20 -19.94
C TYR A 217 -3.06 0.77 -19.44
N LEU A 218 -3.97 -0.04 -20.02
CA LEU A 218 -4.21 -1.43 -19.62
C LEU A 218 -3.06 -2.36 -20.00
N ASP A 219 -2.34 -2.04 -21.10
CA ASP A 219 -1.21 -2.85 -21.57
C ASP A 219 0.01 -2.64 -20.65
N PRO A 220 0.66 -3.74 -20.18
CA PRO A 220 1.82 -3.65 -19.31
C PRO A 220 3.03 -3.03 -20.03
N ASP A 221 3.61 -1.97 -19.47
CA ASP A 221 4.86 -1.37 -19.95
C ASP A 221 5.70 -0.86 -18.76
N GLY A 222 6.76 -1.58 -18.43
CA GLY A 222 7.63 -1.26 -17.30
C GLY A 222 8.44 0.04 -17.42
N ARG A 223 8.25 0.82 -18.49
CA ARG A 223 8.78 2.19 -18.62
C ARG A 223 7.86 3.24 -18.01
N PHE A 224 6.59 2.87 -17.80
CA PHE A 224 5.54 3.76 -17.26
C PHE A 224 5.45 5.08 -18.03
N PRO A 225 5.20 5.06 -19.36
CA PRO A 225 5.36 6.22 -20.23
C PRO A 225 4.30 7.31 -20.04
N ASN A 226 3.19 7.00 -19.37
CA ASN A 226 2.05 7.90 -19.27
C ASN A 226 2.02 8.67 -17.95
N HIS A 227 2.10 7.97 -16.84
CA HIS A 227 2.26 8.54 -15.49
C HIS A 227 2.89 7.50 -14.56
N VAL A 228 3.40 7.95 -13.42
CA VAL A 228 3.82 7.03 -12.36
C VAL A 228 2.57 6.32 -11.81
N PRO A 229 2.51 4.97 -11.84
CA PRO A 229 1.34 4.22 -11.35
C PRO A 229 1.28 4.25 -9.81
N ASN A 230 0.79 5.37 -9.27
CA ASN A 230 0.66 5.60 -7.85
C ASN A 230 -0.57 6.45 -7.53
N PRO A 231 -1.66 5.87 -6.95
CA PRO A 231 -2.89 6.59 -6.62
C PRO A 231 -2.74 7.72 -5.58
N GLU A 232 -1.57 7.86 -4.94
CA GLU A 232 -1.28 9.01 -4.07
C GLU A 232 -0.91 10.28 -4.84
N LEU A 233 -0.51 10.14 -6.12
CA LEU A 233 -0.05 11.27 -6.93
C LEU A 233 -1.21 11.96 -7.64
N PRO A 234 -1.28 13.29 -7.61
CA PRO A 234 -2.33 14.05 -8.32
C PRO A 234 -2.42 13.72 -9.81
N GLU A 235 -1.27 13.57 -10.49
CA GLU A 235 -1.21 13.25 -11.93
C GLU A 235 -1.89 11.91 -12.27
N ALA A 236 -1.73 10.91 -11.40
CA ALA A 236 -2.37 9.61 -11.57
C ALA A 236 -3.88 9.70 -11.34
N MET A 237 -4.29 10.42 -10.27
CA MET A 237 -5.72 10.64 -10.00
C MET A 237 -6.38 11.53 -11.06
N ASP A 238 -5.70 12.55 -11.58
CA ASP A 238 -6.18 13.37 -12.70
C ASP A 238 -6.45 12.49 -13.93
N SER A 239 -5.58 11.53 -14.25
CA SER A 239 -5.75 10.61 -15.38
C SER A 239 -7.06 9.83 -15.32
N ILE A 240 -7.34 9.19 -14.19
CA ILE A 240 -8.59 8.43 -14.04
C ILE A 240 -9.81 9.34 -13.92
N ARG A 241 -9.70 10.52 -13.30
CA ARG A 241 -10.77 11.51 -13.24
C ARG A 241 -11.16 12.00 -14.63
N GLU A 242 -10.19 12.32 -15.48
CA GLU A 242 -10.43 12.69 -16.87
C GLU A 242 -11.09 11.54 -17.64
N ALA A 243 -10.60 10.29 -17.47
CA ALA A 243 -11.21 9.13 -18.11
C ALA A 243 -12.70 8.98 -17.76
N VAL A 244 -13.07 9.15 -16.48
CA VAL A 244 -14.47 9.11 -16.03
C VAL A 244 -15.30 10.22 -16.68
N LEU A 245 -14.81 11.46 -16.64
CA LEU A 245 -15.57 12.61 -17.14
C LEU A 245 -15.71 12.59 -18.67
N GLU A 246 -14.65 12.25 -19.41
CA GLU A 246 -14.64 12.20 -20.88
C GLU A 246 -15.53 11.08 -21.42
N SER A 247 -15.51 9.90 -20.77
CA SER A 247 -16.33 8.76 -21.18
C SER A 247 -17.72 8.72 -20.58
N HIS A 248 -18.04 9.66 -19.66
CA HIS A 248 -19.27 9.67 -18.86
C HIS A 248 -19.48 8.35 -18.09
N ALA A 249 -18.40 7.81 -17.52
CA ALA A 249 -18.45 6.56 -16.77
C ALA A 249 -19.18 6.73 -15.42
N ASP A 250 -19.85 5.67 -14.97
CA ASP A 250 -20.49 5.62 -13.66
C ASP A 250 -19.46 5.57 -12.53
N PHE A 251 -18.27 4.99 -12.80
CA PHE A 251 -17.23 4.79 -11.80
C PHE A 251 -15.85 4.61 -12.45
N GLY A 252 -14.82 5.10 -11.84
CA GLY A 252 -13.44 4.95 -12.26
C GLY A 252 -12.58 4.28 -11.19
N VAL A 253 -11.63 3.45 -11.62
CA VAL A 253 -10.70 2.71 -10.76
C VAL A 253 -9.28 2.95 -11.22
N ILE A 254 -8.37 3.18 -10.30
CA ILE A 254 -6.93 3.25 -10.58
C ILE A 254 -6.17 2.33 -9.65
N PHE A 255 -5.15 1.67 -10.20
CA PHE A 255 -4.25 0.79 -9.47
C PHE A 255 -2.81 1.29 -9.50
N ASP A 256 -2.02 0.88 -8.50
CA ASP A 256 -0.58 0.97 -8.62
C ASP A 256 0.00 -0.21 -9.44
N THR A 257 1.32 -0.24 -9.60
CA THR A 257 2.01 -1.16 -10.53
C THR A 257 1.65 -2.63 -10.29
N ASP A 258 1.60 -3.07 -9.04
CA ASP A 258 1.42 -4.47 -8.62
C ASP A 258 0.08 -4.73 -7.91
N VAL A 259 -0.83 -3.72 -7.92
CA VAL A 259 -2.24 -3.81 -7.53
C VAL A 259 -2.45 -4.09 -6.04
N ASP A 260 -1.47 -3.79 -5.20
CA ASP A 260 -1.68 -3.84 -3.75
C ASP A 260 -2.32 -2.54 -3.21
N ARG A 261 -2.47 -1.52 -4.07
CA ARG A 261 -3.17 -0.26 -3.79
C ARG A 261 -4.18 0.08 -4.87
N ALA A 262 -5.24 0.77 -4.45
CA ALA A 262 -6.22 1.35 -5.35
C ALA A 262 -6.66 2.74 -4.92
N GLY A 263 -7.14 3.50 -5.90
CA GLY A 263 -7.97 4.67 -5.75
C GLY A 263 -9.18 4.55 -6.67
N ALA A 264 -10.16 5.43 -6.50
CA ALA A 264 -11.33 5.43 -7.36
C ALA A 264 -11.85 6.86 -7.59
N VAL A 265 -12.79 7.00 -8.53
CA VAL A 265 -13.44 8.27 -8.88
C VAL A 265 -14.92 8.02 -9.12
N LEU A 266 -15.76 8.85 -8.54
CA LEU A 266 -17.21 8.84 -8.75
C LEU A 266 -17.58 9.46 -10.10
N SER A 267 -18.81 9.23 -10.56
CA SER A 267 -19.32 9.72 -11.86
C SER A 267 -19.25 11.25 -12.03
N ASN A 268 -19.27 12.00 -10.94
CA ASN A 268 -19.16 13.46 -10.91
C ASN A 268 -17.69 13.96 -10.91
N GLY A 269 -16.70 13.06 -10.96
CA GLY A 269 -15.28 13.38 -10.91
C GLY A 269 -14.71 13.53 -9.49
N GLU A 270 -15.49 13.27 -8.45
CA GLU A 270 -14.98 13.27 -7.07
C GLU A 270 -14.05 12.08 -6.83
N GLU A 271 -12.87 12.37 -6.33
CA GLU A 271 -11.85 11.37 -6.04
C GLU A 271 -12.16 10.63 -4.74
N LEU A 272 -12.04 9.31 -4.81
CA LEU A 272 -12.07 8.40 -3.66
C LEU A 272 -10.65 7.90 -3.42
N ASN A 273 -9.89 8.71 -2.71
CA ASN A 273 -8.54 8.40 -2.26
C ASN A 273 -8.39 8.85 -0.79
N ARG A 274 -7.26 8.54 -0.16
CA ARG A 274 -6.92 8.96 1.20
C ARG A 274 -8.10 8.77 2.18
N ASN A 275 -8.51 9.83 2.89
CA ASN A 275 -9.57 9.76 3.91
C ASN A 275 -10.94 9.35 3.33
N ARG A 276 -11.28 9.79 2.10
CA ARG A 276 -12.56 9.43 1.46
C ARG A 276 -12.63 7.94 1.12
N LEU A 277 -11.53 7.36 0.65
CA LEU A 277 -11.42 5.92 0.39
C LEU A 277 -11.62 5.12 1.69
N ILE A 278 -10.94 5.55 2.75
CA ILE A 278 -11.04 4.92 4.08
C ILE A 278 -12.46 5.04 4.64
N ALA A 279 -13.08 6.22 4.52
CA ALA A 279 -14.45 6.44 4.98
C ALA A 279 -15.44 5.53 4.26
N LEU A 280 -15.33 5.41 2.92
CA LEU A 280 -16.22 4.58 2.13
C LEU A 280 -16.17 3.11 2.54
N ILE A 281 -14.98 2.52 2.60
CA ILE A 281 -14.84 1.12 3.01
C ILE A 281 -15.23 0.92 4.49
N SER A 282 -14.96 1.90 5.35
CA SER A 282 -15.35 1.85 6.75
C SER A 282 -16.86 1.84 6.91
N ALA A 283 -17.61 2.69 6.18
CA ALA A 283 -19.06 2.72 6.21
C ALA A 283 -19.68 1.37 5.79
N ILE A 284 -19.12 0.72 4.75
CA ILE A 284 -19.54 -0.61 4.31
C ILE A 284 -19.34 -1.63 5.43
N LEU A 285 -18.14 -1.68 5.99
CA LEU A 285 -17.80 -2.68 7.01
C LEU A 285 -18.51 -2.43 8.35
N LEU A 286 -18.73 -1.19 8.76
CA LEU A 286 -19.45 -0.85 9.98
C LEU A 286 -20.94 -1.19 9.90
N ARG A 287 -21.54 -1.12 8.72
CA ARG A 287 -22.88 -1.63 8.48
C ARG A 287 -22.99 -3.15 8.66
N GLU A 288 -21.96 -3.88 8.22
CA GLU A 288 -21.89 -5.35 8.29
C GLU A 288 -21.41 -5.86 9.64
N HIS A 289 -20.51 -5.13 10.29
CA HIS A 289 -19.85 -5.45 11.55
C HIS A 289 -19.91 -4.27 12.52
N PRO A 290 -21.08 -3.96 13.10
CA PRO A 290 -21.21 -2.84 14.04
C PRO A 290 -20.26 -2.95 15.23
N GLY A 291 -19.57 -1.85 15.56
CA GLY A 291 -18.63 -1.81 16.68
C GLY A 291 -17.21 -2.28 16.35
N THR A 292 -16.95 -2.73 15.12
CA THR A 292 -15.59 -3.16 14.72
C THR A 292 -14.58 -2.02 14.78
N ALA A 293 -13.32 -2.35 15.03
CA ALA A 293 -12.21 -1.42 14.92
C ALA A 293 -11.77 -1.26 13.45
N ILE A 294 -11.42 -0.02 13.11
CA ILE A 294 -10.79 0.35 11.84
C ILE A 294 -9.40 0.89 12.17
N VAL A 295 -8.36 0.15 11.77
CA VAL A 295 -6.97 0.57 11.96
C VAL A 295 -6.52 1.37 10.75
N THR A 296 -5.99 2.57 10.99
CA THR A 296 -5.47 3.45 9.92
C THR A 296 -4.05 3.91 10.22
N ASP A 297 -3.38 4.50 9.23
CA ASP A 297 -2.13 5.19 9.47
C ASP A 297 -2.29 6.50 10.27
N SER A 298 -1.17 7.06 10.69
CA SER A 298 -1.11 8.17 11.65
C SER A 298 -1.56 9.51 11.10
N ILE A 299 -1.61 9.69 9.76
CA ILE A 299 -1.88 10.98 9.10
C ILE A 299 -3.35 11.19 8.73
N THR A 300 -4.23 10.31 9.15
CA THR A 300 -5.67 10.44 8.89
C THR A 300 -6.30 11.63 9.60
N SER A 301 -7.33 12.23 8.96
CA SER A 301 -8.00 13.44 9.41
C SER A 301 -8.81 13.25 10.69
N THR A 302 -9.16 14.37 11.32
CA THR A 302 -10.12 14.39 12.42
C THR A 302 -11.53 14.02 11.93
N GLY A 303 -11.93 14.54 10.76
CA GLY A 303 -13.23 14.24 10.16
C GLY A 303 -13.45 12.77 9.91
N LEU A 304 -12.39 12.03 9.46
CA LEU A 304 -12.48 10.58 9.34
C LEU A 304 -12.71 9.88 10.69
N ALA A 305 -12.02 10.33 11.74
CA ALA A 305 -12.19 9.74 13.08
C ALA A 305 -13.62 9.92 13.60
N GLU A 306 -14.17 11.11 13.43
CA GLU A 306 -15.56 11.44 13.81
C GLU A 306 -16.57 10.67 12.95
N PHE A 307 -16.32 10.52 11.65
CA PHE A 307 -17.13 9.73 10.73
C PHE A 307 -17.22 8.27 11.17
N ILE A 308 -16.08 7.62 11.45
CA ILE A 308 -16.03 6.22 11.92
C ILE A 308 -16.80 6.09 13.25
N ALA A 309 -16.61 7.02 14.19
CA ALA A 309 -17.31 7.02 15.47
C ALA A 309 -18.83 7.22 15.31
N ALA A 310 -19.27 8.13 14.43
CA ALA A 310 -20.67 8.36 14.12
C ALA A 310 -21.38 7.14 13.52
N HIS A 311 -20.63 6.30 12.78
CA HIS A 311 -21.09 5.02 12.26
C HIS A 311 -20.98 3.87 13.28
N GLY A 312 -20.64 4.16 14.53
CA GLY A 312 -20.58 3.18 15.62
C GLY A 312 -19.29 2.33 15.62
N GLY A 313 -18.26 2.74 14.90
CA GLY A 313 -16.96 2.07 14.86
C GLY A 313 -15.97 2.58 15.90
N VAL A 314 -14.86 1.88 16.01
CA VAL A 314 -13.71 2.27 16.84
C VAL A 314 -12.54 2.62 15.93
N HIS A 315 -12.20 3.91 15.84
CA HIS A 315 -11.04 4.34 15.07
C HIS A 315 -9.75 4.11 15.85
N ARG A 316 -8.77 3.47 15.20
CA ARG A 316 -7.45 3.21 15.77
C ARG A 316 -6.37 3.70 14.82
N ARG A 317 -5.82 4.90 15.05
CA ARG A 317 -4.61 5.35 14.36
C ARG A 317 -3.41 4.54 14.83
N PHE A 318 -2.52 4.20 13.89
CA PHE A 318 -1.28 3.50 14.18
C PHE A 318 -0.15 4.01 13.30
N ARG A 319 1.06 3.53 13.53
CA ARG A 319 2.25 3.95 12.77
C ARG A 319 2.09 3.63 11.30
N ARG A 320 2.49 4.56 10.44
CA ARG A 320 2.50 4.39 9.00
C ARG A 320 3.36 3.21 8.56
N GLY A 321 2.97 2.57 7.46
CA GLY A 321 3.54 1.37 6.88
C GLY A 321 2.56 0.21 6.93
N TYR A 322 2.24 -0.34 5.76
CA TYR A 322 1.20 -1.35 5.59
C TYR A 322 1.31 -2.53 6.58
N ARG A 323 2.53 -3.03 6.84
CA ARG A 323 2.73 -4.08 7.85
C ARG A 323 2.42 -3.63 9.27
N ASN A 324 2.65 -2.37 9.60
CA ASN A 324 2.35 -1.84 10.94
C ASN A 324 0.85 -1.84 11.20
N VAL A 325 0.04 -1.32 10.27
CA VAL A 325 -1.42 -1.27 10.43
C VAL A 325 -2.03 -2.67 10.41
N ILE A 326 -1.54 -3.58 9.56
CA ILE A 326 -1.96 -4.98 9.54
C ILE A 326 -1.64 -5.67 10.87
N ASN A 327 -0.41 -5.53 11.37
CA ASN A 327 0.01 -6.15 12.62
C ASN A 327 -0.79 -5.63 13.81
N GLU A 328 -1.17 -4.34 13.82
CA GLU A 328 -2.05 -3.80 14.87
C GLU A 328 -3.46 -4.40 14.77
N ALA A 329 -4.02 -4.55 13.58
CA ALA A 329 -5.31 -5.20 13.37
C ALA A 329 -5.31 -6.67 13.83
N LEU A 330 -4.25 -7.41 13.51
CA LEU A 330 -4.06 -8.78 13.98
C LEU A 330 -3.93 -8.84 15.51
N ARG A 331 -3.18 -7.91 16.12
CA ARG A 331 -3.03 -7.78 17.57
C ARG A 331 -4.37 -7.51 18.26
N LEU A 332 -5.19 -6.60 17.72
CA LEU A 332 -6.52 -6.30 18.25
C LEU A 332 -7.41 -7.55 18.23
N ASN A 333 -7.46 -8.26 17.09
CA ASN A 333 -8.23 -9.49 16.96
C ASN A 333 -7.75 -10.58 17.95
N ALA A 334 -6.43 -10.74 18.11
CA ALA A 334 -5.86 -11.68 19.08
C ALA A 334 -6.19 -11.30 20.53
N ALA A 335 -6.38 -10.01 20.81
CA ALA A 335 -6.81 -9.50 22.12
C ALA A 335 -8.33 -9.57 22.34
N GLY A 336 -9.11 -10.10 21.38
CA GLY A 336 -10.57 -10.24 21.47
C GLY A 336 -11.34 -8.97 21.07
N GLN A 337 -10.68 -7.95 20.53
CA GLN A 337 -11.31 -6.78 19.94
C GLN A 337 -11.48 -6.99 18.45
N ASP A 338 -12.73 -7.06 17.97
CA ASP A 338 -12.97 -7.23 16.53
C ASP A 338 -12.40 -6.07 15.73
N CYS A 339 -11.62 -6.40 14.70
CA CYS A 339 -11.06 -5.46 13.74
C CYS A 339 -11.20 -6.05 12.34
N GLN A 340 -11.93 -5.38 11.46
CA GLN A 340 -12.23 -5.86 10.11
C GLN A 340 -11.34 -5.24 9.04
N LEU A 341 -10.65 -4.12 9.35
CA LEU A 341 -9.89 -3.34 8.36
C LEU A 341 -8.60 -2.80 8.95
N ALA A 342 -7.52 -2.99 8.21
CA ALA A 342 -6.30 -2.20 8.29
C ALA A 342 -6.10 -1.48 6.95
N ILE A 343 -6.00 -0.15 6.95
CA ILE A 343 -5.95 0.64 5.73
C ILE A 343 -5.07 1.88 5.92
N GLU A 344 -4.38 2.28 4.86
CA GLU A 344 -3.57 3.50 4.85
C GLU A 344 -4.12 4.52 3.85
N THR A 345 -3.79 5.78 4.08
CA THR A 345 -4.06 6.89 3.15
C THR A 345 -3.41 6.70 1.78
N SER A 346 -2.42 5.81 1.68
CA SER A 346 -1.76 5.43 0.42
C SER A 346 -2.59 4.53 -0.49
N GLY A 347 -3.73 3.99 -0.01
CA GLY A 347 -4.59 3.06 -0.74
C GLY A 347 -4.28 1.58 -0.48
N HIS A 348 -3.30 1.24 0.37
CA HIS A 348 -3.16 -0.13 0.89
C HIS A 348 -4.35 -0.45 1.79
N ALA A 349 -5.04 -1.54 1.52
CA ALA A 349 -6.21 -1.94 2.28
C ALA A 349 -6.24 -3.46 2.49
N ALA A 350 -6.19 -3.85 3.75
CA ALA A 350 -6.17 -5.23 4.20
C ALA A 350 -7.44 -5.55 5.00
N LEU A 351 -8.33 -6.35 4.40
CA LEU A 351 -9.58 -6.76 5.02
C LEU A 351 -9.43 -8.12 5.71
N LYS A 352 -10.02 -8.27 6.89
CA LYS A 352 -10.01 -9.53 7.65
C LYS A 352 -10.54 -10.71 6.85
N GLU A 353 -11.62 -10.51 6.10
CA GLU A 353 -12.22 -11.52 5.23
C GLU A 353 -11.36 -11.90 4.03
N ASN A 354 -10.32 -11.11 3.71
CA ASN A 354 -9.31 -11.35 2.69
C ASN A 354 -7.92 -11.55 3.31
N TYR A 355 -7.86 -12.28 4.42
CA TYR A 355 -6.63 -12.70 5.11
C TYR A 355 -5.76 -11.54 5.64
N PHE A 356 -6.28 -10.35 5.81
CA PHE A 356 -5.50 -9.14 6.05
C PHE A 356 -4.36 -8.94 5.03
N LEU A 357 -4.66 -9.25 3.78
CA LEU A 357 -3.79 -9.01 2.64
C LEU A 357 -4.05 -7.61 2.09
N ASP A 358 -2.99 -6.85 1.81
CA ASP A 358 -3.09 -5.63 1.01
C ASP A 358 -3.51 -6.00 -0.42
N ASP A 359 -4.71 -5.59 -0.79
CA ASP A 359 -5.35 -6.00 -2.03
C ASP A 359 -6.24 -4.88 -2.59
N GLY A 360 -5.65 -4.07 -3.50
CA GLY A 360 -6.37 -2.97 -4.15
C GLY A 360 -7.54 -3.47 -5.01
N ALA A 361 -7.39 -4.63 -5.67
CA ALA A 361 -8.46 -5.20 -6.47
C ALA A 361 -9.62 -5.71 -5.60
N TYR A 362 -9.33 -6.29 -4.43
CA TYR A 362 -10.36 -6.70 -3.49
C TYR A 362 -11.07 -5.48 -2.86
N LEU A 363 -10.33 -4.42 -2.51
CA LEU A 363 -10.92 -3.17 -2.04
C LEU A 363 -11.94 -2.62 -3.04
N VAL A 364 -11.57 -2.55 -4.32
CA VAL A 364 -12.48 -2.13 -5.41
C VAL A 364 -13.65 -3.11 -5.55
N THR A 365 -13.39 -4.42 -5.42
CA THR A 365 -14.45 -5.43 -5.45
C THR A 365 -15.51 -5.16 -4.38
N ARG A 366 -15.16 -4.69 -3.19
CA ARG A 366 -16.12 -4.29 -2.17
C ARG A 366 -17.02 -3.13 -2.61
N PHE A 367 -16.48 -2.15 -3.33
CA PHE A 367 -17.28 -1.07 -3.91
C PHE A 367 -18.20 -1.57 -5.03
N LEU A 368 -17.69 -2.45 -5.89
CA LEU A 368 -18.50 -3.06 -6.94
C LEU A 368 -19.63 -3.94 -6.40
N MET A 369 -19.46 -4.57 -5.24
CA MET A 369 -20.53 -5.30 -4.55
C MET A 369 -21.67 -4.36 -4.14
N GLU A 370 -21.38 -3.12 -3.71
CA GLU A 370 -22.40 -2.11 -3.42
C GLU A 370 -23.13 -1.68 -4.70
N ILE A 371 -22.37 -1.37 -5.75
CA ILE A 371 -22.93 -1.00 -7.07
C ILE A 371 -23.82 -2.13 -7.64
N ALA A 372 -23.34 -3.37 -7.58
CA ALA A 372 -24.08 -4.55 -8.06
C ALA A 372 -25.36 -4.83 -7.26
N ALA A 373 -25.38 -4.46 -5.99
CA ALA A 373 -26.56 -4.52 -5.13
C ALA A 373 -27.48 -3.30 -5.28
N GLY A 374 -27.19 -2.35 -6.20
CA GLY A 374 -28.00 -1.17 -6.46
C GLY A 374 -27.88 -0.07 -5.39
N ARG A 375 -26.82 -0.07 -4.59
CA ARG A 375 -26.58 0.96 -3.54
C ARG A 375 -25.68 2.07 -4.06
N SER A 376 -25.95 3.32 -3.62
CA SER A 376 -25.13 4.50 -3.95
C SER A 376 -23.89 4.55 -3.06
N LEU A 377 -22.72 4.72 -3.67
CA LEU A 377 -21.47 4.95 -2.95
C LEU A 377 -21.43 6.35 -2.33
N GLU A 378 -22.02 7.34 -3.01
CA GLU A 378 -22.09 8.72 -2.53
C GLU A 378 -22.86 8.80 -1.20
N SER A 379 -23.96 8.05 -1.08
CA SER A 379 -24.76 8.05 0.15
C SER A 379 -24.04 7.46 1.36
N LEU A 380 -23.05 6.60 1.14
CA LEU A 380 -22.21 6.01 2.19
C LEU A 380 -21.18 7.01 2.75
N LEU A 381 -20.98 8.13 2.08
CA LEU A 381 -20.06 9.20 2.50
C LEU A 381 -20.78 10.37 3.20
N GLU A 382 -22.11 10.28 3.33
CA GLU A 382 -22.87 11.32 4.03
C GLU A 382 -22.37 11.50 5.47
N GLY A 383 -22.08 12.76 5.84
CA GLY A 383 -21.54 13.10 7.15
C GLY A 383 -20.01 13.09 7.25
N LEU A 384 -19.30 12.68 6.21
CA LEU A 384 -17.86 12.89 6.14
C LEU A 384 -17.57 14.36 5.85
N TYR A 385 -16.77 15.00 6.71
CA TYR A 385 -16.18 16.27 6.37
C TYR A 385 -14.68 16.16 6.20
N GLU A 386 -14.15 16.97 5.31
CA GLU A 386 -12.72 17.02 5.02
C GLU A 386 -12.15 18.33 5.56
N PRO A 387 -10.88 18.38 5.96
CA PRO A 387 -10.25 19.60 6.40
C PRO A 387 -10.30 20.65 5.28
N VAL A 388 -10.49 21.92 5.66
CA VAL A 388 -10.47 23.05 4.70
C VAL A 388 -9.10 23.22 4.08
N GLU A 389 -8.05 22.94 4.86
CA GLU A 389 -6.67 22.97 4.38
C GLU A 389 -5.88 21.75 4.85
N SER A 390 -5.11 21.17 3.94
CA SER A 390 -4.14 20.10 4.21
C SER A 390 -2.82 20.42 3.53
N ARG A 391 -1.69 20.25 4.25
CA ARG A 391 -0.32 20.50 3.75
C ARG A 391 0.64 19.43 4.24
N GLU A 392 1.58 19.04 3.39
CA GLU A 392 2.72 18.21 3.76
C GLU A 392 4.02 18.94 3.41
N PHE A 393 4.96 18.96 4.35
CA PHE A 393 6.32 19.43 4.17
C PHE A 393 7.30 18.29 4.47
N ARG A 394 8.38 18.21 3.71
CA ARG A 394 9.43 17.21 3.87
C ARG A 394 10.70 17.87 4.36
N LEU A 395 10.88 17.93 5.68
CA LEU A 395 12.01 18.58 6.31
C LEU A 395 13.22 17.66 6.24
N LYS A 396 14.26 18.04 5.50
CA LYS A 396 15.45 17.23 5.31
C LYS A 396 16.29 17.21 6.59
N ILE A 397 16.73 16.03 7.03
CA ILE A 397 17.69 15.88 8.11
C ILE A 397 19.10 16.02 7.54
N LEU A 398 19.92 16.90 8.14
CA LEU A 398 21.26 17.27 7.67
C LEU A 398 22.35 16.43 8.33
N ALA A 399 22.04 15.80 9.48
CA ALA A 399 22.98 14.98 10.25
C ALA A 399 23.25 13.64 9.55
N GLU A 400 24.46 13.11 9.71
CA GLU A 400 24.88 11.79 9.21
C GLU A 400 24.06 10.65 9.84
N ASP A 401 23.88 10.67 11.17
CA ASP A 401 22.95 9.78 11.87
C ASP A 401 21.55 10.43 11.91
N PHE A 402 20.84 10.30 10.79
CA PHE A 402 19.52 10.91 10.65
C PHE A 402 18.49 10.37 11.64
N ARG A 403 18.67 9.11 12.13
CA ARG A 403 17.73 8.52 13.09
C ARG A 403 17.88 9.13 14.46
N ALA A 404 19.11 9.26 14.94
CA ALA A 404 19.40 9.89 16.23
C ALA A 404 18.98 11.36 16.23
N ALA A 405 19.35 12.12 15.17
CA ALA A 405 18.98 13.52 15.03
C ALA A 405 17.47 13.74 14.95
N GLY A 406 16.78 12.95 14.10
CA GLY A 406 15.33 13.04 13.97
C GLY A 406 14.60 12.69 15.28
N THR A 407 15.06 11.68 16.02
CA THR A 407 14.51 11.34 17.33
C THR A 407 14.69 12.48 18.32
N ALA A 408 15.87 13.09 18.38
CA ALA A 408 16.14 14.22 19.28
C ALA A 408 15.23 15.43 18.98
N VAL A 409 14.96 15.72 17.69
CA VAL A 409 14.01 16.77 17.29
C VAL A 409 12.59 16.45 17.77
N LEU A 410 12.14 15.19 17.61
CA LEU A 410 10.81 14.77 18.05
C LEU A 410 10.65 14.83 19.58
N ASP A 411 11.66 14.38 20.33
CA ASP A 411 11.65 14.45 21.80
C ASP A 411 11.59 15.92 22.27
N SER A 412 12.37 16.80 21.64
CA SER A 412 12.36 18.24 21.92
C SER A 412 10.99 18.87 21.59
N LEU A 413 10.37 18.48 20.47
CA LEU A 413 9.02 18.95 20.09
C LEU A 413 7.97 18.51 21.10
N ALA A 414 8.05 17.27 21.58
CA ALA A 414 7.10 16.75 22.56
C ALA A 414 7.13 17.55 23.89
N GLU A 415 8.31 17.98 24.32
CA GLU A 415 8.45 18.86 25.51
C GLU A 415 7.96 20.28 25.19
N TYR A 416 8.39 20.85 24.05
CA TYR A 416 7.94 22.18 23.62
C TYR A 416 6.43 22.29 23.53
N ALA A 417 5.76 21.28 22.99
CA ALA A 417 4.31 21.26 22.79
C ALA A 417 3.52 21.36 24.12
N LYS A 418 4.06 20.84 25.23
CA LYS A 418 3.39 20.89 26.54
C LYS A 418 3.30 22.28 27.12
N GLU A 419 4.17 23.20 26.71
CA GLU A 419 4.28 24.57 27.21
C GLU A 419 3.50 25.57 26.36
N GLN A 420 2.98 25.14 25.18
CA GLN A 420 2.29 26.04 24.27
C GLN A 420 0.81 26.19 24.64
N PRO A 421 0.27 27.42 24.71
CA PRO A 421 -1.16 27.64 24.95
C PRO A 421 -1.96 27.12 23.76
N GLY A 422 -3.10 26.46 24.02
CA GLY A 422 -4.00 25.96 22.99
C GLY A 422 -3.52 24.70 22.26
N TRP A 423 -2.34 24.15 22.62
CA TRP A 423 -1.82 22.93 22.09
C TRP A 423 -2.12 21.73 23.01
N SER A 424 -2.39 20.58 22.41
CA SER A 424 -2.54 19.32 23.15
C SER A 424 -1.99 18.15 22.32
N ILE A 425 -1.09 17.36 22.91
CA ILE A 425 -0.63 16.13 22.27
C ILE A 425 -1.84 15.21 22.13
N ALA A 426 -2.03 14.65 20.92
CA ALA A 426 -3.16 13.78 20.66
C ALA A 426 -3.11 12.53 21.57
N PRO A 427 -4.22 12.15 22.21
CA PRO A 427 -4.26 11.02 23.16
C PRO A 427 -3.98 9.68 22.48
N ASP A 428 -4.22 9.58 21.18
CA ASP A 428 -3.94 8.42 20.31
C ASP A 428 -2.61 8.56 19.55
N ASN A 429 -1.71 9.46 19.98
CA ASN A 429 -0.40 9.62 19.37
C ASN A 429 0.41 8.32 19.44
N CYS A 430 0.75 7.79 18.30
CA CYS A 430 1.44 6.49 18.17
C CYS A 430 2.72 6.54 17.34
N GLU A 431 2.96 7.68 16.67
CA GLU A 431 4.11 7.91 15.80
C GLU A 431 4.49 9.39 15.84
N GLY A 432 5.77 9.69 16.01
CA GLY A 432 6.23 11.08 16.06
C GLY A 432 5.51 11.89 17.15
N VAL A 433 5.18 13.14 16.82
CA VAL A 433 4.46 14.06 17.71
C VAL A 433 3.26 14.64 16.96
N ARG A 434 2.07 14.13 17.27
CA ARG A 434 0.80 14.71 16.79
C ARG A 434 0.22 15.64 17.84
N VAL A 435 -0.04 16.87 17.43
CA VAL A 435 -0.55 17.94 18.31
C VAL A 435 -1.84 18.48 17.71
N ASN A 436 -2.89 18.54 18.52
CA ASN A 436 -4.14 19.23 18.19
C ASN A 436 -4.05 20.69 18.67
N LEU A 437 -4.55 21.61 17.88
CA LEU A 437 -4.60 23.04 18.17
C LEU A 437 -6.05 23.50 18.21
N ASP A 438 -6.36 24.35 19.19
CA ASP A 438 -7.69 24.89 19.38
C ASP A 438 -8.05 25.94 18.30
N LYS A 439 -9.30 26.46 18.38
CA LYS A 439 -9.82 27.44 17.41
C LYS A 439 -9.03 28.74 17.36
N ALA A 440 -8.39 29.15 18.45
CA ALA A 440 -7.59 30.38 18.47
C ALA A 440 -6.25 30.19 17.77
N HIS A 441 -5.72 28.95 17.73
CA HIS A 441 -4.39 28.57 17.28
C HIS A 441 -4.37 27.83 15.93
N GLY A 442 -5.45 27.90 15.15
CA GLY A 442 -5.50 27.36 13.80
C GLY A 442 -6.59 26.31 13.55
N ASP A 443 -7.29 25.84 14.59
CA ASP A 443 -8.41 24.89 14.48
C ASP A 443 -8.05 23.66 13.66
N GLY A 444 -7.10 22.86 14.19
CA GLY A 444 -6.60 21.71 13.42
C GLY A 444 -5.56 20.90 14.16
N TRP A 445 -4.66 20.31 13.42
CA TRP A 445 -3.57 19.52 13.99
C TRP A 445 -2.32 19.56 13.10
N PHE A 446 -1.18 19.24 13.69
CA PHE A 446 0.01 18.85 12.93
C PHE A 446 0.59 17.53 13.46
N LEU A 447 1.32 16.82 12.59
CA LEU A 447 2.12 15.66 12.93
C LEU A 447 3.52 15.83 12.34
N LEU A 448 4.53 15.85 13.19
CA LEU A 448 5.93 15.71 12.78
C LEU A 448 6.38 14.28 13.12
N ARG A 449 6.92 13.55 12.14
CA ARG A 449 7.36 12.16 12.32
C ARG A 449 8.66 11.88 11.60
N LEU A 450 9.36 10.83 11.98
CA LEU A 450 10.55 10.36 11.27
C LEU A 450 10.12 9.46 10.08
N SER A 451 10.70 9.67 8.91
CA SER A 451 10.51 8.75 7.79
C SER A 451 11.12 7.38 8.09
N LEU A 452 10.48 6.32 7.60
CA LEU A 452 10.98 4.95 7.77
C LEU A 452 12.25 4.69 6.95
N HIS A 453 12.39 5.36 5.79
CA HIS A 453 13.40 5.03 4.80
C HIS A 453 14.33 6.20 4.47
N ASP A 454 13.84 7.41 4.47
CA ASP A 454 14.54 8.59 4.00
C ASP A 454 15.03 9.47 5.16
N PRO A 455 16.11 10.23 5.01
CA PRO A 455 16.60 11.18 6.00
C PRO A 455 15.75 12.45 6.05
N ILE A 456 14.45 12.31 6.34
CA ILE A 456 13.48 13.40 6.41
C ILE A 456 12.54 13.27 7.61
N LEU A 457 12.02 14.39 8.05
CA LEU A 457 10.89 14.52 8.95
C LEU A 457 9.68 15.06 8.16
N PRO A 458 8.74 14.19 7.72
CA PRO A 458 7.47 14.67 7.18
C PRO A 458 6.69 15.44 8.26
N LEU A 459 6.23 16.63 7.90
CA LEU A 459 5.33 17.47 8.68
C LEU A 459 3.99 17.56 7.95
N ASN A 460 2.97 16.95 8.50
CA ASN A 460 1.60 17.08 8.02
C ASN A 460 0.86 18.10 8.88
N ILE A 461 0.11 19.01 8.23
CA ILE A 461 -0.74 20.02 8.87
C ILE A 461 -2.11 19.96 8.23
N GLU A 462 -3.15 19.88 9.05
CA GLU A 462 -4.55 20.05 8.62
C GLU A 462 -5.25 21.08 9.48
N SER A 463 -6.20 21.81 8.87
CA SER A 463 -7.04 22.78 9.57
C SER A 463 -8.45 22.78 9.01
N ASP A 464 -9.43 22.98 9.90
CA ASP A 464 -10.86 23.05 9.58
C ASP A 464 -11.32 24.48 9.25
N ARG A 465 -10.39 25.40 9.02
CA ARG A 465 -10.66 26.78 8.59
C ARG A 465 -9.69 27.31 7.56
N GLU A 466 -10.13 28.31 6.79
CA GLU A 466 -9.28 29.03 5.84
C GLU A 466 -8.10 29.72 6.55
N HIS A 467 -6.90 29.60 5.95
CA HIS A 467 -5.63 30.10 6.49
C HIS A 467 -5.20 29.49 7.84
N GLY A 468 -5.90 28.44 8.30
CA GLY A 468 -5.58 27.79 9.56
C GLY A 468 -4.29 27.00 9.49
N ALA A 469 -3.99 26.31 8.38
CA ALA A 469 -2.72 25.62 8.20
C ALA A 469 -1.52 26.57 8.27
N ARG A 470 -1.67 27.80 7.73
CA ARG A 470 -0.63 28.84 7.86
C ARG A 470 -0.52 29.33 9.31
N THR A 471 -1.62 29.46 10.02
CA THR A 471 -1.60 29.83 11.44
C THR A 471 -0.84 28.80 12.26
N ILE A 472 -1.12 27.51 12.06
CA ILE A 472 -0.41 26.38 12.70
C ILE A 472 1.07 26.41 12.38
N ALA A 473 1.43 26.59 11.09
CA ALA A 473 2.83 26.68 10.66
C ALA A 473 3.56 27.86 11.35
N ARG A 474 2.90 29.03 11.47
CA ARG A 474 3.47 30.21 12.18
C ARG A 474 3.71 29.94 13.66
N GLU A 475 2.82 29.23 14.32
CA GLU A 475 3.00 28.86 15.72
C GLU A 475 4.12 27.83 15.93
N LEU A 476 4.33 26.94 14.95
CA LEU A 476 5.41 25.95 14.96
C LEU A 476 6.78 26.57 14.55
N ALA A 477 6.78 27.67 13.81
CA ALA A 477 7.97 28.29 13.27
C ALA A 477 9.07 28.62 14.30
N PRO A 478 8.77 29.15 15.50
CA PRO A 478 9.80 29.41 16.52
C PRO A 478 10.55 28.16 16.96
N PHE A 479 9.86 27.01 17.03
CA PHE A 479 10.49 25.73 17.32
C PHE A 479 11.36 25.27 16.14
N LEU A 480 10.82 25.28 14.93
CA LEU A 480 11.54 24.83 13.73
C LEU A 480 12.80 25.66 13.46
N ALA A 481 12.75 26.97 13.66
CA ALA A 481 13.89 27.89 13.45
C ALA A 481 15.08 27.63 14.40
N GLN A 482 14.85 26.96 15.54
CA GLN A 482 15.89 26.60 16.48
C GLN A 482 16.59 25.28 16.16
N GLN A 483 16.03 24.47 15.24
CA GLN A 483 16.55 23.16 14.90
C GLN A 483 17.65 23.28 13.83
N THR A 484 18.91 23.11 14.22
CA THR A 484 20.06 23.23 13.30
C THR A 484 20.34 21.96 12.49
N GLU A 485 19.77 20.83 12.91
CA GLU A 485 19.99 19.50 12.32
C GLU A 485 19.00 19.16 11.20
N ILE A 486 18.05 20.08 10.92
CA ILE A 486 17.06 19.90 9.86
C ILE A 486 16.96 21.15 8.96
N ASP A 487 16.64 20.94 7.70
CA ASP A 487 16.24 21.99 6.79
C ASP A 487 14.71 22.14 6.84
N ALA A 488 14.23 23.15 7.54
CA ALA A 488 12.82 23.49 7.67
C ALA A 488 12.38 24.64 6.75
N SER A 489 13.20 25.06 5.79
CA SER A 489 12.96 26.23 4.93
C SER A 489 11.59 26.22 4.28
N SER A 490 11.15 25.09 3.71
CA SER A 490 9.84 24.97 3.05
C SER A 490 8.65 25.26 3.97
N ALA A 491 8.70 24.80 5.23
CA ALA A 491 7.64 25.07 6.20
C ALA A 491 7.72 26.52 6.72
N LEU A 492 8.92 27.07 6.89
CA LEU A 492 9.13 28.46 7.32
C LEU A 492 8.70 29.47 6.25
N GLU A 493 9.01 29.22 4.98
CA GLU A 493 8.56 30.05 3.85
C GLU A 493 7.04 30.10 3.73
N PHE A 494 6.35 28.99 4.01
CA PHE A 494 4.88 28.94 3.99
C PHE A 494 4.24 29.86 5.03
N THR A 495 4.95 30.28 6.07
CA THR A 495 4.45 31.22 7.10
C THR A 495 4.38 32.66 6.62
N LEU A 496 5.12 33.03 5.59
CA LEU A 496 5.13 34.36 4.96
C LEU A 496 3.87 34.59 4.13
#